data_503e211b553c0a997bb7638ccef00943
#
_entry.id   503e211b553c0a997bb7638ccef00943
#
_cell.length_a   1.000
_cell.length_b   1.000
_cell.length_c   1.000
_cell.angle_alpha   90.00
_cell.angle_beta   90.00
_cell.angle_gamma   90.00
#
_symmetry.space_group_name_H-M   'P 1'
#
loop_
_entity.id
_entity.type
_entity.pdbx_description
1 polymer ?
#
loop_
_entity_poly.entity_id
_entity_poly.type
_entity_poly.pdbx_seq_one_letter_code
_entity_poly.pdbx_strand_id
1 'polypeptide(L)'
;MKNSVKFFLPALALFAACSGEKNPGWDISTDQEQITAGKSLFEQNCAACHNFTQNAIGPNLSGVTHEMTSEWVKNFIKNPTQIIESGDERAKATFAAYKTYMPAFPNLGDEQMDQILSYLHTYEKKAVEQSADKIEDPIPDSVVDSGIRMELEFFFQVPPTDTITPLAKITKLESEPVFGRTFLQDQHGVMYEIINGKPVEYLNLKKLRPEMVSKPGLATGFGSWAFHPDFVNNGILYTSHTVPGGTAPADFAYADSIPVKMQWVLTEWKTNNPKGTPYVGEGREFFRIDVPTQIHGVQELAFNPKSKPGDEDYGLLYVGVGDGGSAENGFAFIPDHQGRLPWSSILRIDPSGRNSKNGKYGIPASNPFASDPNKAGEVYAYGFRNPNRVFWSPDGQLLASEIGHHNIEELNKIEPGKFYGWPQREGTFLINPYGNMSDLFPLPADDAELGSTYPLIQLDHDELNAIIAGYFIPSGELEGNFLFGDVPGGKLYISDLKGDQPKVESWKVIYNGKEMTIKELCDCKRVDLKFGQDKTGQLYLMTKFDGKVYKIKTP
;
A
#
# COMPACT_ATOMS: atom_id res chain seq x y z
N MET A 1 -46.69 80.06 25.93
CA MET A 1 -45.84 80.24 24.72
C MET A 1 -44.77 79.22 24.80
N LYS A 2 -44.87 78.16 24.02
CA LYS A 2 -43.93 77.03 24.01
C LYS A 2 -43.15 77.06 22.69
N ASN A 3 -41.87 77.35 22.79
CA ASN A 3 -40.96 77.24 21.65
C ASN A 3 -40.44 75.84 21.48
N SER A 4 -40.76 75.22 20.34
CA SER A 4 -40.22 73.94 19.93
C SER A 4 -39.02 74.18 19.03
N VAL A 5 -37.85 73.74 19.49
CA VAL A 5 -36.61 73.68 18.70
C VAL A 5 -36.55 72.35 17.99
N LYS A 6 -36.56 72.35 16.66
CA LYS A 6 -36.33 71.18 15.84
C LYS A 6 -34.83 70.99 15.64
N PHE A 7 -34.28 69.86 16.15
CA PHE A 7 -32.94 69.40 15.82
C PHE A 7 -33.00 68.56 14.52
N PHE A 8 -32.25 69.02 13.53
CA PHE A 8 -31.93 68.22 12.33
C PHE A 8 -30.70 67.40 12.65
N LEU A 9 -30.81 66.06 12.68
CA LEU A 9 -29.65 65.15 12.61
C LEU A 9 -29.35 64.83 11.14
N PRO A 10 -28.09 64.92 10.69
CA PRO A 10 -27.71 64.38 9.39
C PRO A 10 -27.60 62.87 9.48
N ALA A 11 -28.32 62.16 8.63
CA ALA A 11 -28.19 60.72 8.44
C ALA A 11 -26.86 60.43 7.78
N LEU A 12 -25.91 59.88 8.55
CA LEU A 12 -24.66 59.33 8.05
C LEU A 12 -24.98 57.96 7.44
N ALA A 13 -25.06 57.84 6.11
CA ALA A 13 -25.15 56.59 5.39
C ALA A 13 -23.80 55.88 5.51
N LEU A 14 -23.73 54.89 6.40
CA LEU A 14 -22.65 53.89 6.38
C LEU A 14 -22.87 52.98 5.15
N PHE A 15 -22.09 53.19 4.11
CA PHE A 15 -21.89 52.14 3.11
C PHE A 15 -21.05 51.05 3.76
N ALA A 16 -21.73 50.03 4.29
CA ALA A 16 -21.08 48.75 4.55
C ALA A 16 -20.72 48.12 3.20
N ALA A 17 -19.46 48.17 2.84
CA ALA A 17 -18.91 47.37 1.79
C ALA A 17 -19.00 45.90 2.29
N CYS A 18 -20.05 45.19 1.92
CA CYS A 18 -20.08 43.74 2.01
C CYS A 18 -19.01 43.21 1.04
N SER A 19 -17.82 42.96 1.54
CA SER A 19 -16.96 41.93 0.96
C SER A 19 -17.68 40.61 1.19
N GLY A 20 -18.44 40.19 0.19
CA GLY A 20 -19.17 38.93 0.29
C GLY A 20 -18.18 37.78 0.37
N GLU A 21 -17.91 37.30 1.57
CA GLU A 21 -17.42 35.93 1.74
C GLU A 21 -18.48 35.02 1.13
N LYS A 22 -18.13 34.36 0.03
CA LYS A 22 -19.01 33.36 -0.56
C LYS A 22 -19.15 32.23 0.44
N ASN A 23 -20.37 31.89 0.82
CA ASN A 23 -20.62 30.73 1.67
C ASN A 23 -20.14 29.47 0.95
N PRO A 24 -19.49 28.56 1.64
CA PRO A 24 -19.06 27.29 1.06
C PRO A 24 -20.24 26.53 0.41
N GLY A 25 -20.03 25.98 -0.80
CA GLY A 25 -21.00 25.14 -1.50
C GLY A 25 -22.09 25.87 -2.31
N TRP A 26 -22.21 27.19 -2.25
CA TRP A 26 -23.29 27.93 -2.95
C TRP A 26 -23.11 28.00 -4.48
N ASP A 27 -21.91 27.75 -4.97
CA ASP A 27 -21.57 27.75 -6.37
C ASP A 27 -21.44 26.33 -6.96
N ILE A 28 -21.81 25.30 -6.18
CA ILE A 28 -21.70 23.90 -6.59
C ILE A 28 -23.01 23.43 -7.23
N SER A 29 -22.91 22.83 -8.43
CA SER A 29 -24.06 22.29 -9.15
C SER A 29 -24.63 21.05 -8.43
N THR A 30 -25.96 21.00 -8.33
CA THR A 30 -26.71 19.84 -7.87
C THR A 30 -27.35 19.03 -9.02
N ASP A 31 -26.95 19.33 -10.26
CA ASP A 31 -27.42 18.62 -11.44
C ASP A 31 -26.97 17.16 -11.45
N GLN A 32 -27.90 16.24 -11.75
CA GLN A 32 -27.63 14.80 -11.66
C GLN A 32 -26.60 14.30 -12.67
N GLU A 33 -26.49 14.94 -13.84
CA GLU A 33 -25.50 14.60 -14.86
C GLU A 33 -24.10 14.98 -14.38
N GLN A 34 -23.95 16.17 -13.78
CA GLN A 34 -22.70 16.62 -13.18
C GLN A 34 -22.28 15.73 -12.01
N ILE A 35 -23.21 15.35 -11.13
CA ILE A 35 -22.96 14.42 -10.01
C ILE A 35 -22.49 13.06 -10.52
N THR A 36 -23.13 12.51 -11.55
CA THR A 36 -22.78 11.20 -12.12
C THR A 36 -21.40 11.21 -12.78
N ALA A 37 -21.09 12.26 -13.54
CA ALA A 37 -19.77 12.46 -14.13
C ALA A 37 -18.70 12.63 -13.03
N GLY A 38 -19.00 13.43 -12.01
CA GLY A 38 -18.13 13.64 -10.84
C GLY A 38 -17.85 12.36 -10.05
N LYS A 39 -18.86 11.51 -9.88
CA LYS A 39 -18.69 10.18 -9.28
C LYS A 39 -17.65 9.36 -10.03
N SER A 40 -17.75 9.28 -11.35
CA SER A 40 -16.82 8.53 -12.18
C SER A 40 -15.39 9.07 -12.07
N LEU A 41 -15.22 10.39 -12.07
CA LEU A 41 -13.92 11.05 -11.88
C LEU A 41 -13.34 10.82 -10.50
N PHE A 42 -14.16 10.88 -9.45
CA PHE A 42 -13.77 10.60 -8.08
C PHE A 42 -13.30 9.15 -7.93
N GLU A 43 -14.05 8.21 -8.46
CA GLU A 43 -13.70 6.78 -8.44
C GLU A 43 -12.38 6.48 -9.14
N GLN A 44 -12.06 7.21 -10.21
CA GLN A 44 -10.81 7.04 -10.96
C GLN A 44 -9.59 7.65 -10.28
N ASN A 45 -9.76 8.79 -9.58
CA ASN A 45 -8.62 9.61 -9.13
C ASN A 45 -8.49 9.73 -7.61
N CYS A 46 -9.58 9.62 -6.85
CA CYS A 46 -9.65 9.99 -5.45
C CYS A 46 -9.97 8.83 -4.50
N ALA A 47 -10.83 7.89 -4.94
CA ALA A 47 -11.37 6.81 -4.12
C ALA A 47 -10.32 5.81 -3.60
N ALA A 48 -9.12 5.81 -4.17
CA ALA A 48 -8.00 5.01 -3.64
C ALA A 48 -7.47 5.49 -2.28
N CYS A 49 -7.76 6.77 -1.93
CA CYS A 49 -7.25 7.40 -0.71
C CYS A 49 -8.35 8.01 0.16
N HIS A 50 -9.52 8.27 -0.42
CA HIS A 50 -10.61 8.99 0.24
C HIS A 50 -11.94 8.27 0.14
N ASN A 51 -12.77 8.39 1.16
CA ASN A 51 -14.17 7.96 1.17
C ASN A 51 -15.05 8.96 1.95
N PHE A 52 -16.30 8.59 2.24
CA PHE A 52 -17.29 9.46 2.88
C PHE A 52 -17.81 8.92 4.21
N THR A 53 -17.26 7.84 4.70
CA THR A 53 -17.72 7.19 5.94
C THR A 53 -16.71 7.30 7.06
N GLN A 54 -15.44 7.29 6.74
CA GLN A 54 -14.34 7.29 7.70
C GLN A 54 -13.06 7.85 7.08
N ASN A 55 -12.03 8.06 7.88
CA ASN A 55 -10.68 8.33 7.38
C ASN A 55 -10.10 7.07 6.70
N ALA A 56 -9.25 7.30 5.71
CA ALA A 56 -8.53 6.26 4.99
C ALA A 56 -7.05 6.70 4.85
N ILE A 57 -6.38 6.42 3.74
CA ILE A 57 -5.04 6.99 3.45
C ILE A 57 -5.05 8.52 3.52
N GLY A 58 -6.18 9.12 3.13
CA GLY A 58 -6.49 10.54 3.29
C GLY A 58 -7.76 10.75 4.13
N PRO A 59 -8.13 12.01 4.42
CA PRO A 59 -9.30 12.30 5.23
C PRO A 59 -10.61 11.84 4.60
N ASN A 60 -11.58 11.55 5.46
CA ASN A 60 -12.99 11.48 5.09
C ASN A 60 -13.41 12.82 4.46
N LEU A 61 -14.00 12.77 3.27
CA LEU A 61 -14.40 13.96 2.51
C LEU A 61 -15.86 14.38 2.69
N SER A 62 -16.64 13.67 3.56
CA SER A 62 -18.00 14.13 3.85
C SER A 62 -18.00 15.52 4.47
N GLY A 63 -18.81 16.41 3.94
CA GLY A 63 -18.94 17.79 4.40
C GLY A 63 -17.84 18.75 3.92
N VAL A 64 -16.81 18.31 3.21
CA VAL A 64 -15.69 19.17 2.79
C VAL A 64 -16.15 20.40 1.99
N THR A 65 -17.14 20.25 1.12
CA THR A 65 -17.71 21.32 0.30
C THR A 65 -18.70 22.22 1.07
N HIS A 66 -19.08 21.82 2.27
CA HIS A 66 -19.87 22.64 3.21
C HIS A 66 -18.97 23.42 4.17
N GLU A 67 -17.70 23.01 4.31
CA GLU A 67 -16.72 23.64 5.17
C GLU A 67 -15.77 24.57 4.40
N MET A 68 -15.47 24.23 3.13
CA MET A 68 -14.48 24.92 2.31
C MET A 68 -15.10 25.48 1.04
N THR A 69 -14.54 26.57 0.53
CA THR A 69 -14.97 27.12 -0.76
C THR A 69 -14.54 26.23 -1.92
N SER A 70 -15.31 26.22 -3.00
CA SER A 70 -15.01 25.48 -4.23
C SER A 70 -13.62 25.82 -4.76
N GLU A 71 -13.23 27.10 -4.69
CA GLU A 71 -11.92 27.57 -5.12
C GLU A 71 -10.77 26.96 -4.28
N TRP A 72 -10.93 26.90 -2.95
CA TRP A 72 -9.94 26.28 -2.07
C TRP A 72 -9.76 24.80 -2.41
N VAL A 73 -10.87 24.05 -2.55
CA VAL A 73 -10.81 22.62 -2.85
C VAL A 73 -10.15 22.36 -4.20
N LYS A 74 -10.50 23.13 -5.25
CA LYS A 74 -9.88 23.02 -6.58
C LYS A 74 -8.37 23.31 -6.53
N ASN A 75 -7.96 24.36 -5.84
CA ASN A 75 -6.55 24.72 -5.69
C ASN A 75 -5.79 23.63 -4.93
N PHE A 76 -6.38 23.07 -3.87
CA PHE A 76 -5.77 21.98 -3.13
C PHE A 76 -5.62 20.72 -3.99
N ILE A 77 -6.62 20.34 -4.78
CA ILE A 77 -6.54 19.19 -5.73
C ILE A 77 -5.42 19.40 -6.76
N LYS A 78 -5.30 20.62 -7.31
CA LYS A 78 -4.27 20.95 -8.31
C LYS A 78 -2.85 20.90 -7.75
N ASN A 79 -2.64 21.45 -6.56
CA ASN A 79 -1.30 21.55 -5.97
C ASN A 79 -1.33 21.55 -4.43
N PRO A 80 -1.57 20.39 -3.80
CA PRO A 80 -1.69 20.29 -2.34
C PRO A 80 -0.40 20.71 -1.62
N THR A 81 0.76 20.38 -2.17
CA THR A 81 2.06 20.73 -1.57
C THR A 81 2.22 22.24 -1.45
N GLN A 82 1.89 23.01 -2.49
CA GLN A 82 1.98 24.46 -2.46
C GLN A 82 1.04 25.06 -1.40
N ILE A 83 -0.17 24.55 -1.27
CA ILE A 83 -1.13 25.06 -0.27
C ILE A 83 -0.65 24.75 1.15
N ILE A 84 -0.12 23.56 1.41
CA ILE A 84 0.49 23.21 2.71
C ILE A 84 1.68 24.13 3.02
N GLU A 85 2.57 24.36 2.07
CA GLU A 85 3.78 25.18 2.23
C GLU A 85 3.47 26.70 2.32
N SER A 86 2.34 27.15 1.74
CA SER A 86 1.91 28.55 1.85
C SER A 86 1.51 28.96 3.26
N GLY A 87 1.29 27.98 4.14
CA GLY A 87 0.93 28.23 5.52
C GLY A 87 -0.57 28.15 5.82
N ASP A 88 -1.38 27.70 4.86
CA ASP A 88 -2.80 27.46 5.06
C ASP A 88 -3.05 26.56 6.29
N GLU A 89 -3.84 27.04 7.26
CA GLU A 89 -4.02 26.37 8.55
C GLU A 89 -4.67 25.00 8.42
N ARG A 90 -5.70 24.87 7.56
CA ARG A 90 -6.39 23.59 7.35
C ARG A 90 -5.48 22.59 6.64
N ALA A 91 -4.79 23.02 5.60
CA ALA A 91 -3.87 22.18 4.86
C ALA A 91 -2.73 21.66 5.75
N LYS A 92 -2.18 22.52 6.62
CA LYS A 92 -1.17 22.13 7.62
C LYS A 92 -1.72 21.16 8.65
N ALA A 93 -2.90 21.42 9.19
CA ALA A 93 -3.54 20.53 10.17
C ALA A 93 -3.80 19.14 9.56
N THR A 94 -4.31 19.11 8.32
CA THR A 94 -4.51 17.85 7.58
C THR A 94 -3.18 17.14 7.35
N PHE A 95 -2.15 17.87 6.92
CA PHE A 95 -0.83 17.26 6.73
C PHE A 95 -0.23 16.76 8.06
N ALA A 96 -0.42 17.49 9.16
CA ALA A 96 0.04 17.06 10.48
C ALA A 96 -0.65 15.76 10.94
N ALA A 97 -1.93 15.60 10.62
CA ALA A 97 -2.70 14.39 10.98
C ALA A 97 -2.31 13.16 10.14
N TYR A 98 -2.06 13.34 8.83
CA TYR A 98 -1.83 12.23 7.91
C TYR A 98 -0.37 11.98 7.55
N LYS A 99 0.55 12.91 7.88
CA LYS A 99 2.01 12.85 7.64
C LYS A 99 2.40 12.53 6.18
N THR A 100 1.44 12.56 5.26
CA THR A 100 1.63 12.22 3.85
C THR A 100 1.13 13.32 2.93
N TYR A 101 1.83 13.54 1.79
CA TYR A 101 1.39 14.50 0.78
C TYR A 101 0.37 13.83 -0.16
N MET A 102 -0.78 14.48 -0.34
CA MET A 102 -1.72 14.13 -1.40
C MET A 102 -1.03 14.31 -2.76
N PRO A 103 -1.16 13.37 -3.70
CA PRO A 103 -0.72 13.60 -5.08
C PRO A 103 -1.41 14.80 -5.72
N ALA A 104 -0.69 15.57 -6.53
CA ALA A 104 -1.26 16.67 -7.31
C ALA A 104 -1.97 16.16 -8.56
N PHE A 105 -3.08 16.80 -8.95
CA PHE A 105 -3.84 16.49 -10.15
C PHE A 105 -3.95 17.71 -11.08
N PRO A 106 -2.82 18.22 -11.62
CA PRO A 106 -2.80 19.46 -12.41
C PRO A 106 -3.51 19.30 -13.77
N ASN A 107 -3.72 18.07 -14.25
CA ASN A 107 -4.33 17.77 -15.53
C ASN A 107 -5.87 17.72 -15.49
N LEU A 108 -6.49 17.79 -14.30
CA LEU A 108 -7.94 17.92 -14.21
C LEU A 108 -8.37 19.33 -14.60
N GLY A 109 -9.18 19.42 -15.64
CA GLY A 109 -9.78 20.68 -16.12
C GLY A 109 -10.80 21.24 -15.11
N ASP A 110 -11.13 22.53 -15.24
CA ASP A 110 -12.06 23.18 -14.31
C ASP A 110 -13.44 22.53 -14.31
N GLU A 111 -13.96 22.13 -15.47
CA GLU A 111 -15.22 21.40 -15.60
C GLU A 111 -15.18 20.04 -14.86
N GLN A 112 -14.12 19.28 -15.00
CA GLN A 112 -13.95 18.01 -14.30
C GLN A 112 -13.88 18.18 -12.79
N MET A 113 -13.26 19.26 -12.33
CA MET A 113 -13.22 19.58 -10.90
C MET A 113 -14.58 20.03 -10.38
N ASP A 114 -15.36 20.80 -11.18
CA ASP A 114 -16.75 21.16 -10.82
C ASP A 114 -17.62 19.91 -10.71
N GLN A 115 -17.46 18.94 -11.60
CA GLN A 115 -18.13 17.65 -11.53
C GLN A 115 -17.75 16.87 -10.25
N ILE A 116 -16.46 16.81 -9.92
CA ILE A 116 -15.99 16.19 -8.65
C ILE A 116 -16.62 16.90 -7.45
N LEU A 117 -16.63 18.23 -7.41
CA LEU A 117 -17.25 19.02 -6.33
C LEU A 117 -18.75 18.73 -6.22
N SER A 118 -19.48 18.62 -7.33
CA SER A 118 -20.89 18.26 -7.35
C SER A 118 -21.15 16.89 -6.72
N TYR A 119 -20.27 15.93 -6.96
CA TYR A 119 -20.34 14.62 -6.31
C TYR A 119 -20.00 14.70 -4.80
N LEU A 120 -18.90 15.39 -4.42
CA LEU A 120 -18.53 15.58 -3.02
C LEU A 120 -19.65 16.27 -2.22
N HIS A 121 -20.37 17.21 -2.84
CA HIS A 121 -21.43 17.99 -2.23
C HIS A 121 -22.68 17.18 -1.84
N THR A 122 -22.82 15.97 -2.38
CA THR A 122 -23.90 15.06 -2.00
C THR A 122 -23.70 14.41 -0.63
N TYR A 123 -22.53 14.58 0.00
CA TYR A 123 -22.20 13.96 1.28
C TYR A 123 -22.06 15.00 2.40
N GLU A 124 -22.96 14.94 3.37
CA GLU A 124 -22.92 15.77 4.57
C GLU A 124 -22.04 15.13 5.66
N LYS A 125 -21.44 15.97 6.50
CA LYS A 125 -20.68 15.51 7.65
C LYS A 125 -21.60 14.93 8.73
N LYS A 126 -21.35 13.67 9.10
CA LYS A 126 -22.03 13.08 10.26
C LYS A 126 -21.29 13.46 11.55
N ALA A 127 -22.05 13.77 12.61
CA ALA A 127 -21.47 13.98 13.94
C ALA A 127 -20.79 12.67 14.40
N VAL A 128 -19.53 12.76 14.82
CA VAL A 128 -18.80 11.63 15.41
C VAL A 128 -19.02 11.68 16.92
N GLU A 129 -19.57 10.60 17.50
CA GLU A 129 -19.59 10.44 18.95
C GLU A 129 -18.15 10.16 19.44
N GLN A 130 -17.64 11.00 20.33
CA GLN A 130 -16.34 10.77 20.97
C GLN A 130 -16.49 9.70 22.06
N SER A 131 -15.71 8.61 21.97
CA SER A 131 -15.57 7.63 23.04
C SER A 131 -14.60 8.15 24.12
N ALA A 132 -14.92 7.91 25.39
CA ALA A 132 -14.08 8.33 26.52
C ALA A 132 -12.77 7.56 26.66
N ASP A 133 -12.66 6.39 26.00
CA ASP A 133 -11.51 5.47 26.13
C ASP A 133 -10.58 5.50 24.90
N LYS A 134 -10.72 6.51 24.04
CA LYS A 134 -9.88 6.66 22.85
C LYS A 134 -8.43 6.96 23.22
N ILE A 135 -7.50 6.25 22.55
CA ILE A 135 -6.06 6.46 22.67
C ILE A 135 -5.63 7.46 21.58
N GLU A 136 -4.99 8.57 21.98
CA GLU A 136 -4.53 9.61 21.05
C GLU A 136 -3.08 9.37 20.58
N ASP A 137 -2.23 8.83 21.44
CA ASP A 137 -0.82 8.53 21.18
C ASP A 137 -0.54 7.08 21.62
N PRO A 138 -0.59 6.12 20.68
CA PRO A 138 -0.52 4.71 21.02
C PRO A 138 0.90 4.25 21.40
N ILE A 139 1.96 4.88 20.84
CA ILE A 139 3.36 4.51 21.09
C ILE A 139 4.17 5.79 21.32
N PRO A 140 4.16 6.32 22.56
CA PRO A 140 4.75 7.64 22.85
C PRO A 140 6.28 7.67 22.79
N ASP A 141 6.94 6.52 22.73
CA ASP A 141 8.40 6.42 22.69
C ASP A 141 8.92 6.56 21.25
N SER A 142 9.66 7.63 20.97
CA SER A 142 10.29 7.84 19.68
C SER A 142 11.43 6.87 19.39
N VAL A 143 11.60 6.46 18.14
CA VAL A 143 12.71 5.63 17.68
C VAL A 143 14.03 6.38 17.73
N VAL A 144 15.01 5.84 18.45
CA VAL A 144 16.33 6.45 18.66
C VAL A 144 17.22 6.29 17.43
N ASP A 145 18.02 7.31 17.10
CA ASP A 145 19.09 7.21 16.09
C ASP A 145 20.21 6.29 16.61
N SER A 146 20.46 5.19 15.91
CA SER A 146 21.52 4.22 16.26
C SER A 146 22.95 4.78 16.13
N GLY A 147 23.11 5.90 15.43
CA GLY A 147 24.42 6.37 14.97
C GLY A 147 24.95 5.64 13.75
N ILE A 148 24.27 4.61 13.25
CA ILE A 148 24.68 3.88 12.05
C ILE A 148 24.50 4.77 10.82
N ARG A 149 25.56 4.80 10.00
CA ARG A 149 25.60 5.50 8.72
C ARG A 149 26.08 4.55 7.64
N MET A 150 25.24 4.33 6.61
CA MET A 150 25.58 3.44 5.49
C MET A 150 25.79 4.28 4.22
N GLU A 151 26.89 4.03 3.52
CA GLU A 151 27.20 4.72 2.27
C GLU A 151 26.33 4.17 1.14
N LEU A 152 25.78 5.06 0.31
CA LEU A 152 25.10 4.71 -0.93
C LEU A 152 26.01 4.94 -2.13
N GLU A 153 25.98 4.02 -3.08
CA GLU A 153 26.61 4.14 -4.38
C GLU A 153 25.53 4.05 -5.47
N PHE A 154 25.42 5.10 -6.31
CA PHE A 154 24.51 5.06 -7.44
C PHE A 154 24.83 3.88 -8.36
N PHE A 155 23.82 3.08 -8.70
CA PHE A 155 24.00 1.91 -9.53
C PHE A 155 23.45 2.12 -10.95
N PHE A 156 22.14 2.38 -11.08
CA PHE A 156 21.50 2.74 -12.35
C PHE A 156 20.16 3.45 -12.12
N GLN A 157 19.61 3.97 -13.21
CA GLN A 157 18.24 4.49 -13.27
C GLN A 157 17.45 3.74 -14.35
N VAL A 158 16.21 3.39 -14.03
CA VAL A 158 15.31 2.71 -14.97
C VAL A 158 14.80 3.69 -16.02
N PRO A 159 14.70 3.28 -17.29
CA PRO A 159 14.06 4.12 -18.32
C PRO A 159 12.60 4.46 -17.96
N PRO A 160 12.10 5.64 -18.33
CA PRO A 160 10.70 6.00 -18.15
C PRO A 160 9.76 5.02 -18.84
N THR A 161 8.73 4.58 -18.12
CA THR A 161 7.65 3.70 -18.61
C THR A 161 6.29 4.41 -18.63
N ASP A 162 6.23 5.63 -18.10
CA ASP A 162 5.10 6.55 -18.16
C ASP A 162 5.58 7.96 -18.54
N THR A 163 4.63 8.84 -18.89
CA THR A 163 4.84 10.26 -19.19
C THR A 163 4.53 11.16 -17.98
N ILE A 164 3.94 10.60 -16.94
CA ILE A 164 3.55 11.29 -15.69
C ILE A 164 4.39 10.74 -14.54
N THR A 165 4.88 11.61 -13.68
CA THR A 165 5.62 11.24 -12.46
C THR A 165 4.74 10.43 -11.49
N PRO A 166 5.27 9.33 -10.92
CA PRO A 166 6.60 8.76 -11.14
C PRO A 166 6.74 8.12 -12.53
N LEU A 167 7.84 8.47 -13.24
CA LEU A 167 8.07 8.01 -14.62
C LEU A 167 8.33 6.52 -14.73
N ALA A 168 8.79 5.89 -13.66
CA ALA A 168 8.93 4.45 -13.48
C ALA A 168 8.55 4.10 -12.04
N LYS A 169 7.83 2.99 -11.83
CA LYS A 169 7.37 2.56 -10.50
C LYS A 169 8.07 1.29 -10.06
N ILE A 170 9.37 1.39 -9.75
CA ILE A 170 10.17 0.23 -9.34
C ILE A 170 9.77 -0.25 -7.94
N THR A 171 9.58 -1.58 -7.79
CA THR A 171 8.99 -2.15 -6.57
C THR A 171 9.75 -3.33 -5.99
N LYS A 172 10.36 -4.20 -6.80
CA LYS A 172 11.02 -5.43 -6.35
C LYS A 172 12.31 -5.65 -7.14
N LEU A 173 13.43 -5.84 -6.44
CA LEU A 173 14.72 -6.22 -7.03
C LEU A 173 15.25 -7.43 -6.27
N GLU A 174 15.34 -8.56 -6.97
CA GLU A 174 15.83 -9.82 -6.42
C GLU A 174 16.55 -10.64 -7.52
N SER A 175 17.29 -11.66 -7.11
CA SER A 175 17.84 -12.63 -8.05
C SER A 175 16.96 -13.86 -8.17
N GLU A 176 16.89 -14.43 -9.39
CA GLU A 176 16.33 -15.77 -9.53
C GLU A 176 17.22 -16.81 -8.82
N PRO A 177 16.62 -17.93 -8.36
CA PRO A 177 17.28 -18.80 -7.36
C PRO A 177 18.47 -19.60 -7.89
N VAL A 178 18.56 -19.83 -9.22
CA VAL A 178 19.50 -20.82 -9.77
C VAL A 178 20.74 -20.17 -10.37
N PHE A 179 20.56 -19.35 -11.42
CA PHE A 179 21.69 -18.71 -12.12
C PHE A 179 22.20 -17.46 -11.42
N GLY A 180 21.40 -16.89 -10.49
CA GLY A 180 21.73 -15.65 -9.79
C GLY A 180 21.58 -14.40 -10.65
N ARG A 181 20.81 -14.48 -11.73
CA ARG A 181 20.44 -13.30 -12.55
C ARG A 181 19.56 -12.39 -11.73
N THR A 182 19.84 -11.10 -11.75
CA THR A 182 19.10 -10.10 -10.96
C THR A 182 18.03 -9.44 -11.80
N PHE A 183 16.83 -9.34 -11.24
CA PHE A 183 15.67 -8.78 -11.90
C PHE A 183 15.09 -7.63 -11.10
N LEU A 184 14.54 -6.66 -11.83
CA LEU A 184 13.85 -5.49 -11.28
C LEU A 184 12.47 -5.38 -11.89
N GLN A 185 11.46 -5.16 -11.06
CA GLN A 185 10.08 -4.93 -11.46
C GLN A 185 9.76 -3.44 -11.52
N ASP A 186 9.09 -3.04 -12.61
CA ASP A 186 8.33 -1.79 -12.70
C ASP A 186 6.83 -2.10 -12.69
N GLN A 187 6.10 -1.51 -11.77
CA GLN A 187 4.65 -1.68 -11.58
C GLN A 187 3.83 -1.30 -12.82
N HIS A 188 4.38 -0.48 -13.74
CA HIS A 188 3.75 -0.19 -15.03
C HIS A 188 3.70 -1.38 -16.00
N GLY A 189 4.31 -2.52 -15.62
CA GLY A 189 4.19 -3.79 -16.34
C GLY A 189 5.47 -4.30 -16.98
N VAL A 190 6.63 -3.75 -16.65
CA VAL A 190 7.92 -4.19 -17.19
C VAL A 190 8.76 -4.85 -16.11
N MET A 191 9.34 -5.99 -16.44
CA MET A 191 10.39 -6.64 -15.68
C MET A 191 11.71 -6.53 -16.44
N TYR A 192 12.74 -6.06 -15.79
CA TYR A 192 14.09 -5.92 -16.34
C TYR A 192 15.02 -6.96 -15.76
N GLU A 193 15.92 -7.49 -16.58
CA GLU A 193 17.13 -8.15 -16.12
C GLU A 193 18.27 -7.13 -16.03
N ILE A 194 19.06 -7.20 -14.98
CA ILE A 194 20.22 -6.32 -14.79
C ILE A 194 21.45 -6.99 -15.41
N ILE A 195 21.81 -6.56 -16.62
CA ILE A 195 22.95 -7.09 -17.38
C ILE A 195 24.06 -6.04 -17.42
N ASN A 196 25.23 -6.39 -16.88
CA ASN A 196 26.39 -5.48 -16.79
C ASN A 196 26.03 -4.12 -16.15
N GLY A 197 25.22 -4.16 -15.09
CA GLY A 197 24.77 -2.95 -14.36
C GLY A 197 23.73 -2.10 -15.09
N LYS A 198 23.07 -2.63 -16.13
CA LYS A 198 22.05 -1.91 -16.90
C LYS A 198 20.74 -2.69 -16.94
N PRO A 199 19.58 -2.01 -16.78
CA PRO A 199 18.27 -2.63 -16.94
C PRO A 199 18.00 -2.94 -18.43
N VAL A 200 17.74 -4.22 -18.72
CA VAL A 200 17.37 -4.74 -20.06
C VAL A 200 15.97 -5.35 -19.96
N GLU A 201 15.03 -4.97 -20.81
CA GLU A 201 13.67 -5.52 -20.81
C GLU A 201 13.72 -7.05 -20.90
N TYR A 202 13.18 -7.72 -19.87
CA TYR A 202 13.06 -9.17 -19.81
C TYR A 202 11.66 -9.64 -20.14
N LEU A 203 10.65 -9.17 -19.39
CA LEU A 203 9.24 -9.49 -19.59
C LEU A 203 8.42 -8.18 -19.59
N ASN A 204 7.52 -8.04 -20.56
CA ASN A 204 6.64 -6.88 -20.63
C ASN A 204 5.18 -7.33 -20.57
N LEU A 205 4.62 -7.32 -19.35
CA LEU A 205 3.24 -7.74 -19.11
C LEU A 205 2.23 -6.91 -19.87
N LYS A 206 2.46 -5.59 -20.01
CA LYS A 206 1.55 -4.71 -20.73
C LYS A 206 1.42 -5.07 -22.22
N LYS A 207 2.50 -5.60 -22.83
CA LYS A 207 2.47 -6.14 -24.20
C LYS A 207 1.78 -7.50 -24.27
N LEU A 208 1.99 -8.36 -23.26
CA LEU A 208 1.49 -9.74 -23.22
C LEU A 208 0.06 -9.86 -22.65
N ARG A 209 -0.36 -8.87 -21.88
CA ARG A 209 -1.67 -8.74 -21.24
C ARG A 209 -2.21 -7.32 -21.46
N PRO A 210 -2.72 -6.99 -22.68
CA PRO A 210 -3.18 -5.64 -23.02
C PRO A 210 -4.29 -5.11 -22.11
N GLU A 211 -5.04 -6.00 -21.48
CA GLU A 211 -6.08 -5.70 -20.48
C GLU A 211 -5.53 -5.22 -19.13
N MET A 212 -4.23 -5.37 -18.90
CA MET A 212 -3.59 -4.94 -17.67
C MET A 212 -3.73 -3.42 -17.48
N VAL A 213 -4.09 -3.01 -16.27
CA VAL A 213 -4.15 -1.61 -15.86
C VAL A 213 -3.17 -1.34 -14.71
N SER A 214 -2.54 -0.17 -14.74
CA SER A 214 -1.58 0.28 -13.73
C SER A 214 -1.91 1.65 -13.13
N LYS A 215 -3.13 2.14 -13.37
CA LYS A 215 -3.65 3.43 -12.87
C LYS A 215 -5.03 3.24 -12.25
N PRO A 216 -5.34 3.99 -11.21
CA PRO A 216 -4.45 4.80 -10.36
C PRO A 216 -3.49 3.89 -9.61
N GLY A 217 -2.26 4.29 -9.44
CA GLY A 217 -1.17 3.38 -9.20
C GLY A 217 -0.70 3.19 -7.77
N LEU A 218 -1.52 3.21 -6.75
CA LEU A 218 -0.99 2.87 -5.41
C LEU A 218 -0.64 1.38 -5.31
N ALA A 219 -1.59 0.49 -5.61
CA ALA A 219 -1.36 -0.95 -5.63
C ALA A 219 -1.56 -1.57 -7.02
N THR A 220 -2.24 -0.89 -7.94
CA THR A 220 -2.57 -1.41 -9.27
C THR A 220 -1.36 -1.54 -10.19
N GLY A 221 -1.39 -2.55 -11.03
CA GLY A 221 -0.34 -2.79 -12.03
C GLY A 221 0.27 -4.18 -11.91
N PHE A 222 1.53 -4.29 -12.22
CA PHE A 222 2.35 -5.47 -11.98
C PHE A 222 2.64 -5.56 -10.47
N GLY A 223 2.01 -6.51 -9.78
CA GLY A 223 2.08 -6.64 -8.33
C GLY A 223 3.38 -7.25 -7.83
N SER A 224 3.65 -8.47 -8.25
CA SER A 224 4.86 -9.21 -7.86
C SER A 224 5.21 -10.30 -8.86
N TRP A 225 6.38 -10.89 -8.67
CA TRP A 225 6.85 -12.05 -9.42
C TRP A 225 7.63 -13.01 -8.51
N ALA A 226 7.67 -14.29 -8.92
CA ALA A 226 8.50 -15.30 -8.28
C ALA A 226 8.94 -16.34 -9.32
N PHE A 227 10.25 -16.60 -9.41
CA PHE A 227 10.75 -17.75 -10.16
C PHE A 227 10.56 -19.02 -9.36
N HIS A 228 10.12 -20.08 -10.03
CA HIS A 228 10.05 -21.40 -9.39
C HIS A 228 11.45 -21.81 -8.89
N PRO A 229 11.58 -22.46 -7.71
CA PRO A 229 12.89 -22.88 -7.19
C PRO A 229 13.71 -23.74 -8.17
N ASP A 230 13.02 -24.51 -9.04
CA ASP A 230 13.63 -25.34 -10.11
C ASP A 230 13.56 -24.67 -11.50
N PHE A 231 13.61 -23.34 -11.57
CA PHE A 231 13.46 -22.57 -12.80
C PHE A 231 14.38 -23.04 -13.94
N VAL A 232 15.60 -23.48 -13.59
CA VAL A 232 16.59 -23.97 -14.58
C VAL A 232 16.07 -25.15 -15.40
N ASN A 233 15.28 -26.02 -14.80
CA ASN A 233 14.78 -27.25 -15.43
C ASN A 233 13.37 -27.07 -15.99
N ASN A 234 12.49 -26.34 -15.28
CA ASN A 234 11.10 -26.22 -15.65
C ASN A 234 10.75 -24.93 -16.42
N GLY A 235 11.58 -23.91 -16.37
CA GLY A 235 11.39 -22.62 -17.04
C GLY A 235 10.18 -21.83 -16.53
N ILE A 236 9.73 -22.07 -15.29
CA ILE A 236 8.48 -21.51 -14.76
C ILE A 236 8.76 -20.29 -13.89
N LEU A 237 8.03 -19.22 -14.17
CA LEU A 237 7.93 -18.04 -13.33
C LEU A 237 6.47 -17.64 -13.13
N TYR A 238 6.16 -16.99 -12.02
CA TYR A 238 4.81 -16.52 -11.67
C TYR A 238 4.79 -15.01 -11.59
N THR A 239 3.65 -14.41 -11.99
CA THR A 239 3.41 -12.98 -11.84
C THR A 239 2.00 -12.73 -11.33
N SER A 240 1.81 -11.62 -10.61
CA SER A 240 0.50 -11.05 -10.29
C SER A 240 0.32 -9.71 -11.00
N HIS A 241 -0.88 -9.42 -11.49
CA HIS A 241 -1.20 -8.14 -12.11
C HIS A 241 -2.68 -7.82 -12.00
N THR A 242 -3.03 -6.55 -12.22
CA THR A 242 -4.41 -6.08 -12.15
C THR A 242 -5.04 -5.89 -13.53
N VAL A 243 -6.33 -6.21 -13.61
CA VAL A 243 -7.22 -5.90 -14.73
C VAL A 243 -8.50 -5.24 -14.20
N PRO A 244 -9.30 -4.54 -15.04
CA PRO A 244 -10.58 -3.98 -14.62
C PRO A 244 -11.51 -5.06 -14.07
N GLY A 245 -12.38 -4.67 -13.13
CA GLY A 245 -13.43 -5.54 -12.60
C GLY A 245 -14.33 -6.09 -13.71
N GLY A 246 -14.74 -7.36 -13.56
CA GLY A 246 -15.62 -8.02 -14.53
C GLY A 246 -14.96 -8.42 -15.86
N THR A 247 -13.63 -8.34 -15.98
CA THR A 247 -12.91 -8.77 -17.20
C THR A 247 -13.11 -10.24 -17.49
N ALA A 248 -13.17 -11.09 -16.46
CA ALA A 248 -13.53 -12.52 -16.55
C ALA A 248 -14.11 -12.99 -15.21
N PRO A 249 -14.77 -14.18 -15.17
CA PRO A 249 -15.21 -14.78 -13.92
C PRO A 249 -14.02 -15.02 -12.96
N ALA A 250 -14.17 -14.56 -11.71
CA ALA A 250 -13.15 -14.78 -10.68
C ALA A 250 -13.31 -16.15 -10.01
N ASP A 251 -12.20 -16.74 -9.58
CA ASP A 251 -12.19 -17.95 -8.75
C ASP A 251 -12.74 -17.65 -7.35
N PHE A 252 -12.44 -16.45 -6.85
CA PHE A 252 -13.01 -15.87 -5.65
C PHE A 252 -13.67 -14.54 -6.01
N ALA A 253 -15.01 -14.59 -6.07
CA ALA A 253 -15.86 -13.48 -6.44
C ALA A 253 -16.62 -12.95 -5.22
N TYR A 254 -17.01 -11.70 -5.27
CA TYR A 254 -17.97 -11.12 -4.33
C TYR A 254 -19.41 -11.45 -4.72
N ALA A 255 -20.33 -11.23 -3.78
CA ALA A 255 -21.74 -11.17 -4.09
C ALA A 255 -22.05 -9.99 -5.03
N ASP A 256 -23.11 -10.08 -5.84
CA ASP A 256 -23.49 -9.06 -6.83
C ASP A 256 -23.73 -7.66 -6.22
N SER A 257 -24.00 -7.60 -4.91
CA SER A 257 -24.20 -6.35 -4.17
C SER A 257 -22.90 -5.59 -3.87
N ILE A 258 -21.73 -6.20 -4.06
CA ILE A 258 -20.43 -5.60 -3.78
C ILE A 258 -19.79 -5.20 -5.12
N PRO A 259 -19.46 -3.91 -5.32
CA PRO A 259 -18.84 -3.47 -6.56
C PRO A 259 -17.44 -4.08 -6.72
N VAL A 260 -17.15 -4.58 -7.90
CA VAL A 260 -15.82 -5.09 -8.27
C VAL A 260 -15.14 -4.02 -9.14
N LYS A 261 -14.16 -3.32 -8.58
CA LYS A 261 -13.39 -2.30 -9.32
C LYS A 261 -12.24 -2.91 -10.10
N MET A 262 -11.59 -3.90 -9.52
CA MET A 262 -10.41 -4.54 -10.06
C MET A 262 -10.48 -6.04 -9.85
N GLN A 263 -9.72 -6.76 -10.67
CA GLN A 263 -9.38 -8.16 -10.43
C GLN A 263 -7.87 -8.30 -10.38
N TRP A 264 -7.38 -9.10 -9.45
CA TRP A 264 -6.01 -9.57 -9.44
C TRP A 264 -5.91 -10.92 -10.13
N VAL A 265 -4.95 -11.03 -11.03
CA VAL A 265 -4.72 -12.21 -11.85
C VAL A 265 -3.32 -12.75 -11.58
N LEU A 266 -3.23 -14.03 -11.24
CA LEU A 266 -1.96 -14.74 -11.13
C LEU A 266 -1.75 -15.55 -12.41
N THR A 267 -0.59 -15.36 -13.02
CA THR A 267 -0.21 -16.02 -14.28
C THR A 267 1.06 -16.82 -14.07
N GLU A 268 1.02 -18.10 -14.46
CA GLU A 268 2.18 -18.94 -14.65
C GLU A 268 2.72 -18.74 -16.06
N TRP A 269 3.99 -18.45 -16.17
CA TRP A 269 4.72 -18.30 -17.42
C TRP A 269 5.71 -19.45 -17.58
N LYS A 270 5.77 -20.05 -18.77
CA LYS A 270 6.68 -21.13 -19.07
C LYS A 270 7.54 -20.80 -20.28
N THR A 271 8.86 -20.92 -20.12
CA THR A 271 9.83 -20.75 -21.21
C THR A 271 10.62 -22.03 -21.43
N ASN A 272 10.98 -22.29 -22.69
CA ASN A 272 11.92 -23.34 -23.06
C ASN A 272 13.38 -22.86 -23.08
N ASN A 273 13.61 -21.57 -22.80
CA ASN A 273 14.94 -20.97 -22.71
C ASN A 273 15.10 -20.19 -21.38
N PRO A 274 15.32 -20.86 -20.24
CA PRO A 274 15.44 -20.20 -18.93
C PRO A 274 16.58 -19.19 -18.83
N LYS A 275 17.58 -19.27 -19.70
CA LYS A 275 18.73 -18.34 -19.74
C LYS A 275 18.53 -17.16 -20.69
N GLY A 276 17.45 -17.16 -21.47
CA GLY A 276 17.22 -16.17 -22.52
C GLY A 276 16.72 -14.82 -21.99
N THR A 277 17.14 -13.75 -22.65
CA THR A 277 16.61 -12.40 -22.52
C THR A 277 16.54 -11.80 -23.91
N PRO A 278 15.37 -11.26 -24.32
CA PRO A 278 14.11 -11.16 -23.57
C PRO A 278 13.45 -12.52 -23.31
N TYR A 279 12.48 -12.52 -22.40
CA TYR A 279 11.62 -13.68 -22.13
C TYR A 279 10.84 -14.08 -23.38
N VAL A 280 10.86 -15.37 -23.71
CA VAL A 280 10.04 -15.98 -24.77
C VAL A 280 9.35 -17.20 -24.17
N GLY A 281 8.01 -17.18 -24.10
CA GLY A 281 7.25 -18.26 -23.54
C GLY A 281 5.77 -17.94 -23.51
N GLU A 282 4.98 -18.86 -22.95
CA GLU A 282 3.53 -18.77 -22.84
C GLU A 282 3.11 -18.54 -21.39
N GLY A 283 1.97 -17.87 -21.19
CA GLY A 283 1.38 -17.61 -19.90
C GLY A 283 -0.03 -18.17 -19.78
N ARG A 284 -0.28 -18.94 -18.72
CA ARG A 284 -1.63 -19.38 -18.35
C ARG A 284 -2.08 -18.71 -17.06
N GLU A 285 -3.29 -18.19 -17.04
CA GLU A 285 -3.93 -17.76 -15.81
C GLU A 285 -4.30 -18.98 -14.96
N PHE A 286 -3.98 -18.93 -13.67
CA PHE A 286 -4.34 -20.04 -12.77
C PHE A 286 -5.14 -19.61 -11.54
N PHE A 287 -5.18 -18.30 -11.21
CA PHE A 287 -5.92 -17.78 -10.08
C PHE A 287 -6.40 -16.34 -10.39
N ARG A 288 -7.65 -16.04 -10.06
CA ARG A 288 -8.24 -14.72 -10.20
C ARG A 288 -9.11 -14.38 -9.01
N ILE A 289 -8.97 -13.18 -8.48
CA ILE A 289 -9.69 -12.72 -7.30
C ILE A 289 -10.24 -11.30 -7.51
N ASP A 290 -11.48 -11.08 -7.13
CA ASP A 290 -12.14 -9.77 -7.15
C ASP A 290 -11.67 -8.89 -6.01
N VAL A 291 -11.56 -7.57 -6.24
CA VAL A 291 -11.35 -6.58 -5.19
C VAL A 291 -12.27 -5.36 -5.42
N PRO A 292 -12.81 -4.76 -4.32
CA PRO A 292 -13.81 -3.71 -4.45
C PRO A 292 -13.18 -2.35 -4.75
N THR A 293 -11.87 -2.19 -4.53
CA THR A 293 -11.14 -0.95 -4.76
C THR A 293 -9.84 -1.17 -5.54
N GLN A 294 -8.97 -0.17 -5.57
CA GLN A 294 -7.71 -0.15 -6.31
C GLN A 294 -6.47 -0.22 -5.40
N ILE A 295 -6.66 -0.65 -4.15
CA ILE A 295 -5.59 -0.80 -3.15
C ILE A 295 -5.58 -2.22 -2.57
N HIS A 296 -4.53 -2.58 -1.86
CA HIS A 296 -4.38 -3.81 -1.05
C HIS A 296 -4.72 -5.10 -1.80
N GLY A 297 -3.92 -5.43 -2.77
CA GLY A 297 -4.17 -6.64 -3.58
C GLY A 297 -3.09 -7.70 -3.41
N VAL A 298 -2.75 -8.38 -4.51
CA VAL A 298 -1.72 -9.43 -4.53
C VAL A 298 -0.38 -8.79 -4.87
N GLN A 299 0.31 -8.29 -3.83
CA GLN A 299 1.55 -7.53 -3.96
C GLN A 299 2.81 -8.31 -3.62
N GLU A 300 2.69 -9.54 -3.12
CA GLU A 300 3.83 -10.42 -2.91
C GLU A 300 3.55 -11.85 -3.37
N LEU A 301 4.51 -12.39 -4.10
CA LEU A 301 4.65 -13.79 -4.47
C LEU A 301 6.03 -14.26 -4.03
N ALA A 302 6.11 -15.34 -3.26
CA ALA A 302 7.37 -15.84 -2.75
C ALA A 302 7.40 -17.36 -2.62
N PHE A 303 8.54 -17.96 -2.87
CA PHE A 303 8.86 -19.34 -2.49
C PHE A 303 9.80 -19.33 -1.30
N ASN A 304 9.70 -20.35 -0.45
CA ASN A 304 10.63 -20.50 0.66
C ASN A 304 12.06 -20.77 0.13
N PRO A 305 13.00 -19.81 0.29
CA PRO A 305 14.36 -19.94 -0.25
C PRO A 305 15.22 -20.96 0.53
N LYS A 306 14.75 -21.42 1.69
CA LYS A 306 15.42 -22.43 2.53
C LYS A 306 15.01 -23.84 2.19
N SER A 307 13.84 -24.04 1.53
CA SER A 307 13.30 -25.33 1.18
C SER A 307 14.06 -25.96 0.03
N LYS A 308 14.29 -27.27 0.11
CA LYS A 308 15.06 -28.06 -0.86
C LYS A 308 14.16 -29.13 -1.48
N PRO A 309 14.53 -29.69 -2.65
CA PRO A 309 13.82 -30.81 -3.23
C PRO A 309 13.63 -31.96 -2.22
N GLY A 310 12.39 -32.34 -1.98
CA GLY A 310 12.00 -33.36 -0.99
C GLY A 310 11.46 -32.79 0.32
N ASP A 311 11.67 -31.52 0.60
CA ASP A 311 11.01 -30.86 1.72
C ASP A 311 9.52 -30.62 1.40
N GLU A 312 8.68 -30.67 2.42
CA GLU A 312 7.23 -30.47 2.27
C GLU A 312 6.87 -29.12 1.64
N ASP A 313 7.64 -28.09 1.93
CA ASP A 313 7.40 -26.70 1.49
C ASP A 313 8.04 -26.39 0.12
N TYR A 314 8.78 -27.34 -0.48
CA TYR A 314 9.47 -27.09 -1.74
C TYR A 314 8.50 -26.92 -2.91
N GLY A 315 8.60 -25.78 -3.58
CA GLY A 315 7.75 -25.45 -4.73
C GLY A 315 6.35 -24.98 -4.36
N LEU A 316 6.05 -24.77 -3.06
CA LEU A 316 4.81 -24.16 -2.63
C LEU A 316 4.92 -22.63 -2.72
N LEU A 317 3.96 -22.00 -3.38
CA LEU A 317 3.92 -20.55 -3.59
C LEU A 317 3.11 -19.88 -2.47
N TYR A 318 3.76 -18.92 -1.79
CA TYR A 318 3.11 -18.04 -0.85
C TYR A 318 2.63 -16.78 -1.56
N VAL A 319 1.42 -16.35 -1.24
CA VAL A 319 0.73 -15.24 -1.90
C VAL A 319 0.17 -14.31 -0.83
N GLY A 320 0.72 -13.12 -0.73
CA GLY A 320 0.16 -12.07 0.13
C GLY A 320 -1.06 -11.43 -0.52
N VAL A 321 -2.23 -11.56 0.10
CA VAL A 321 -3.51 -11.03 -0.39
C VAL A 321 -4.07 -10.05 0.62
N GLY A 322 -4.13 -8.77 0.26
CA GLY A 322 -4.75 -7.73 1.08
C GLY A 322 -6.28 -7.79 1.08
N ASP A 323 -6.89 -6.94 1.88
CA ASP A 323 -8.35 -6.81 2.01
C ASP A 323 -9.03 -6.14 0.81
N GLY A 324 -8.25 -5.66 -0.18
CA GLY A 324 -8.75 -4.93 -1.33
C GLY A 324 -9.32 -3.54 -0.97
N GLY A 325 -9.02 -3.00 0.22
CA GLY A 325 -9.62 -1.77 0.75
C GLY A 325 -11.08 -1.96 1.14
N SER A 326 -11.52 -3.19 1.37
CA SER A 326 -12.92 -3.52 1.63
C SER A 326 -13.40 -2.96 2.98
N ALA A 327 -12.61 -3.09 4.04
CA ALA A 327 -13.01 -2.61 5.36
C ALA A 327 -13.29 -1.11 5.37
N GLU A 328 -12.40 -0.32 4.81
CA GLU A 328 -12.50 1.14 4.73
C GLU A 328 -13.70 1.63 3.88
N ASN A 329 -14.21 0.77 3.00
CA ASN A 329 -15.33 1.07 2.11
C ASN A 329 -16.66 0.46 2.56
N GLY A 330 -16.76 0.10 3.85
CA GLY A 330 -18.01 -0.38 4.46
C GLY A 330 -18.26 -1.88 4.31
N PHE A 331 -17.27 -2.64 3.88
CA PHE A 331 -17.34 -4.09 3.71
C PHE A 331 -16.41 -4.82 4.69
N ALA A 332 -16.36 -4.37 5.95
CA ALA A 332 -15.49 -4.95 6.98
C ALA A 332 -15.73 -6.45 7.22
N PHE A 333 -16.92 -6.96 6.88
CA PHE A 333 -17.23 -8.39 6.94
C PHE A 333 -16.43 -9.24 5.93
N ILE A 334 -15.81 -8.63 4.91
CA ILE A 334 -14.95 -9.34 3.95
C ILE A 334 -13.64 -9.78 4.63
N PRO A 335 -12.85 -8.89 5.27
CA PRO A 335 -11.66 -9.32 6.01
C PRO A 335 -12.00 -10.04 7.32
N ASP A 336 -13.17 -9.84 7.92
CA ASP A 336 -13.62 -10.50 9.15
C ASP A 336 -14.20 -11.91 8.86
N HIS A 337 -13.37 -12.80 8.31
CA HIS A 337 -13.84 -14.09 7.78
C HIS A 337 -13.31 -15.34 8.50
N GLN A 338 -12.40 -15.18 9.46
CA GLN A 338 -11.84 -16.29 10.25
C GLN A 338 -11.31 -17.47 9.39
N GLY A 339 -10.61 -17.16 8.29
CA GLY A 339 -10.05 -18.16 7.37
C GLY A 339 -11.03 -18.75 6.35
N ARG A 340 -12.28 -18.25 6.26
CA ARG A 340 -13.27 -18.73 5.28
C ARG A 340 -13.04 -18.21 3.86
N LEU A 341 -12.33 -17.12 3.71
CA LEU A 341 -12.13 -16.41 2.45
C LEU A 341 -10.63 -16.13 2.22
N PRO A 342 -10.19 -15.90 0.98
CA PRO A 342 -8.77 -15.68 0.67
C PRO A 342 -8.29 -14.24 0.86
N TRP A 343 -9.19 -13.25 0.98
CA TRP A 343 -8.78 -11.86 1.23
C TRP A 343 -8.17 -11.72 2.62
N SER A 344 -7.42 -10.68 2.85
CA SER A 344 -6.80 -10.42 4.18
C SER A 344 -5.96 -11.60 4.69
N SER A 345 -5.26 -12.28 3.78
CA SER A 345 -4.62 -13.57 4.08
C SER A 345 -3.26 -13.71 3.41
N ILE A 346 -2.44 -14.53 3.99
CA ILE A 346 -1.32 -15.16 3.27
C ILE A 346 -1.80 -16.55 2.85
N LEU A 347 -1.84 -16.79 1.54
CA LEU A 347 -2.19 -18.08 0.98
C LEU A 347 -0.92 -18.92 0.76
N ARG A 348 -1.04 -20.26 0.84
CA ARG A 348 0.00 -21.19 0.41
C ARG A 348 -0.62 -22.19 -0.54
N ILE A 349 -0.15 -22.23 -1.78
CA ILE A 349 -0.70 -23.05 -2.86
C ILE A 349 0.40 -23.90 -3.53
N ASP A 350 0.02 -25.02 -4.11
CA ASP A 350 0.86 -25.83 -4.99
C ASP A 350 0.53 -25.50 -6.45
N PRO A 351 1.35 -24.70 -7.15
CA PRO A 351 1.06 -24.36 -8.54
C PRO A 351 1.05 -25.54 -9.50
N SER A 352 1.68 -26.66 -9.12
CA SER A 352 1.73 -27.90 -9.91
C SER A 352 0.53 -28.83 -9.67
N GLY A 353 -0.14 -28.67 -8.52
CA GLY A 353 -1.31 -29.46 -8.13
C GLY A 353 -2.56 -29.14 -8.95
N ARG A 354 -3.65 -29.91 -8.69
CA ARG A 354 -4.92 -29.74 -9.45
C ARG A 354 -6.17 -29.99 -8.59
N ASN A 355 -6.04 -30.02 -7.27
CA ASN A 355 -7.15 -30.31 -6.36
C ASN A 355 -7.89 -29.06 -5.85
N SER A 356 -7.54 -27.86 -6.33
CA SER A 356 -8.32 -26.64 -6.10
C SER A 356 -9.68 -26.68 -6.79
N LYS A 357 -10.60 -25.82 -6.38
CA LYS A 357 -11.96 -25.75 -6.95
C LYS A 357 -11.96 -25.50 -8.47
N ASN A 358 -11.02 -24.69 -8.98
CA ASN A 358 -10.89 -24.42 -10.42
C ASN A 358 -10.04 -25.47 -11.18
N GLY A 359 -9.39 -26.40 -10.47
CA GLY A 359 -8.51 -27.43 -11.05
C GLY A 359 -7.21 -26.92 -11.67
N LYS A 360 -6.83 -25.65 -11.45
CA LYS A 360 -5.67 -25.03 -12.07
C LYS A 360 -4.42 -25.00 -11.18
N TYR A 361 -4.57 -25.22 -9.88
CA TYR A 361 -3.52 -25.34 -8.87
C TYR A 361 -3.94 -26.36 -7.80
N GLY A 362 -3.08 -26.61 -6.83
CA GLY A 362 -3.36 -27.51 -5.71
C GLY A 362 -3.41 -26.76 -4.38
N ILE A 363 -4.13 -27.39 -3.45
CA ILE A 363 -4.15 -27.03 -2.04
C ILE A 363 -3.27 -28.07 -1.32
N PRO A 364 -2.12 -27.66 -0.70
CA PRO A 364 -1.27 -28.58 0.05
C PRO A 364 -2.03 -29.21 1.22
N ALA A 365 -1.90 -30.53 1.41
CA ALA A 365 -2.55 -31.22 2.50
C ALA A 365 -2.09 -30.75 3.90
N SER A 366 -0.91 -30.16 3.96
CA SER A 366 -0.33 -29.54 5.16
C SER A 366 -0.79 -28.11 5.44
N ASN A 367 -1.66 -27.54 4.62
CA ASN A 367 -2.29 -26.27 4.96
C ASN A 367 -3.21 -26.43 6.17
N PRO A 368 -3.26 -25.42 7.06
CA PRO A 368 -4.01 -25.53 8.32
C PRO A 368 -5.51 -25.78 8.11
N PHE A 369 -6.04 -25.35 6.96
CA PHE A 369 -7.47 -25.46 6.66
C PHE A 369 -7.79 -26.38 5.47
N ALA A 370 -6.81 -27.17 4.99
CA ALA A 370 -6.97 -28.03 3.80
C ALA A 370 -8.12 -29.04 3.89
N SER A 371 -8.45 -29.50 5.10
CA SER A 371 -9.52 -30.48 5.37
C SER A 371 -10.78 -29.88 5.99
N ASP A 372 -10.83 -28.56 6.24
CA ASP A 372 -12.00 -27.90 6.81
C ASP A 372 -12.94 -27.40 5.68
N PRO A 373 -14.14 -27.98 5.51
CA PRO A 373 -15.04 -27.62 4.44
C PRO A 373 -15.65 -26.20 4.59
N ASN A 374 -15.50 -25.57 5.75
CA ASN A 374 -16.01 -24.24 6.05
C ASN A 374 -14.97 -23.12 5.87
N LYS A 375 -13.74 -23.49 5.50
CA LYS A 375 -12.62 -22.56 5.33
C LYS A 375 -12.01 -22.66 3.93
N ALA A 376 -11.32 -21.63 3.50
CA ALA A 376 -10.55 -21.68 2.27
C ALA A 376 -9.25 -22.46 2.52
N GLY A 377 -9.11 -23.59 1.87
CA GLY A 377 -7.96 -24.50 2.07
C GLY A 377 -6.63 -23.87 1.64
N GLU A 378 -6.67 -22.83 0.82
CA GLU A 378 -5.53 -22.04 0.38
C GLU A 378 -4.91 -21.19 1.51
N VAL A 379 -5.72 -20.81 2.52
CA VAL A 379 -5.31 -19.89 3.58
C VAL A 379 -4.27 -20.54 4.50
N TYR A 380 -3.12 -19.88 4.62
CA TYR A 380 -2.06 -20.26 5.54
C TYR A 380 -2.13 -19.47 6.86
N ALA A 381 -2.37 -18.17 6.76
CA ALA A 381 -2.61 -17.25 7.88
C ALA A 381 -3.56 -16.13 7.43
N TYR A 382 -4.30 -15.51 8.35
CA TYR A 382 -5.33 -14.53 8.01
C TYR A 382 -5.43 -13.38 9.02
N GLY A 383 -6.21 -12.35 8.68
CA GLY A 383 -6.39 -11.19 9.53
C GLY A 383 -5.35 -10.09 9.24
N PHE A 384 -5.01 -9.91 7.96
CA PHE A 384 -4.13 -8.85 7.48
C PHE A 384 -4.91 -7.80 6.70
N ARG A 385 -4.53 -6.52 6.83
CA ARG A 385 -5.03 -5.47 5.95
C ARG A 385 -4.34 -5.51 4.60
N ASN A 386 -3.00 -5.47 4.61
CA ASN A 386 -2.19 -5.49 3.39
C ASN A 386 -0.80 -6.09 3.65
N PRO A 387 -0.66 -7.43 3.66
CA PRO A 387 0.62 -8.10 3.82
C PRO A 387 1.48 -7.87 2.57
N ASN A 388 2.18 -6.74 2.52
CA ASN A 388 2.84 -6.22 1.33
C ASN A 388 4.18 -6.88 1.01
N ARG A 389 4.80 -7.55 2.00
CA ARG A 389 5.97 -8.42 1.83
C ARG A 389 5.82 -9.67 2.68
N VAL A 390 6.17 -10.81 2.08
CA VAL A 390 6.23 -12.12 2.75
C VAL A 390 7.61 -12.70 2.45
N PHE A 391 8.39 -13.02 3.48
CA PHE A 391 9.79 -13.39 3.34
C PHE A 391 10.27 -14.25 4.51
N TRP A 392 11.50 -14.79 4.44
CA TRP A 392 12.06 -15.65 5.47
C TRP A 392 13.30 -15.02 6.09
N SER A 393 13.39 -15.18 7.41
CA SER A 393 14.62 -14.85 8.14
C SER A 393 15.75 -15.85 7.81
N PRO A 394 17.00 -15.52 8.15
CA PRO A 394 18.13 -16.42 7.94
C PRO A 394 18.00 -17.79 8.61
N ASP A 395 17.30 -17.89 9.72
CA ASP A 395 17.00 -19.13 10.47
C ASP A 395 15.73 -19.86 9.97
N GLY A 396 15.04 -19.32 8.93
CA GLY A 396 13.91 -19.97 8.26
C GLY A 396 12.53 -19.62 8.83
N GLN A 397 12.43 -18.62 9.71
CA GLN A 397 11.15 -18.13 10.18
C GLN A 397 10.46 -17.31 9.08
N LEU A 398 9.18 -17.62 8.81
CA LEU A 398 8.34 -16.83 7.92
C LEU A 398 7.93 -15.52 8.58
N LEU A 399 8.14 -14.42 7.88
CA LEU A 399 7.83 -13.05 8.32
C LEU A 399 6.95 -12.35 7.28
N ALA A 400 6.16 -11.37 7.73
CA ALA A 400 5.44 -10.48 6.83
C ALA A 400 5.41 -9.06 7.39
N SER A 401 5.63 -8.06 6.52
CA SER A 401 5.30 -6.67 6.84
C SER A 401 3.86 -6.38 6.44
N GLU A 402 3.17 -5.68 7.31
CA GLU A 402 1.74 -5.38 7.26
C GLU A 402 1.54 -3.87 7.26
N ILE A 403 0.97 -3.33 6.17
CA ILE A 403 0.59 -1.92 6.14
C ILE A 403 -0.75 -1.75 6.85
N GLY A 404 -0.73 -1.03 7.97
CA GLY A 404 -1.87 -0.69 8.79
C GLY A 404 -2.81 0.33 8.14
N HIS A 405 -3.87 0.71 8.89
CA HIS A 405 -4.88 1.62 8.36
C HIS A 405 -4.48 3.09 8.56
N HIS A 406 -4.38 3.51 9.80
CA HIS A 406 -4.19 4.93 10.13
C HIS A 406 -3.23 5.15 11.32
N ASN A 407 -2.91 4.11 12.06
CA ASN A 407 -2.23 4.27 13.33
C ASN A 407 -0.98 3.42 13.48
N ILE A 408 -1.01 2.13 13.12
CA ILE A 408 0.05 1.18 13.44
C ILE A 408 0.51 0.40 12.21
N GLU A 409 1.81 0.33 12.05
CA GLU A 409 2.51 -0.48 11.05
C GLU A 409 3.19 -1.67 11.72
N GLU A 410 3.18 -2.85 11.08
CA GLU A 410 3.56 -4.09 11.75
C GLU A 410 4.59 -4.92 10.98
N LEU A 411 5.47 -5.57 11.72
CA LEU A 411 6.22 -6.74 11.27
C LEU A 411 5.76 -7.96 12.06
N ASN A 412 5.27 -8.95 11.37
CA ASN A 412 4.67 -10.14 11.95
C ASN A 412 5.52 -11.39 11.73
N LYS A 413 5.63 -12.24 12.77
CA LYS A 413 6.10 -13.62 12.69
C LYS A 413 4.93 -14.51 12.30
N ILE A 414 5.00 -15.17 11.15
CA ILE A 414 3.87 -15.90 10.58
C ILE A 414 3.88 -17.36 10.96
N GLU A 415 2.75 -17.81 11.52
CA GLU A 415 2.49 -19.19 11.90
C GLU A 415 1.22 -19.72 11.21
N PRO A 416 1.17 -21.02 10.87
CA PRO A 416 0.02 -21.58 10.16
C PRO A 416 -1.26 -21.53 11.00
N GLY A 417 -2.35 -21.13 10.37
CA GLY A 417 -3.69 -21.09 10.97
C GLY A 417 -3.96 -19.92 11.92
N LYS A 418 -2.99 -19.05 12.15
CA LYS A 418 -3.12 -17.95 13.10
C LYS A 418 -3.84 -16.74 12.50
N PHE A 419 -4.48 -15.98 13.42
CA PHE A 419 -5.20 -14.73 13.17
C PHE A 419 -4.36 -13.53 13.63
N TYR A 420 -4.21 -12.52 12.77
CA TYR A 420 -3.34 -11.34 12.98
C TYR A 420 -4.10 -10.04 13.28
N GLY A 421 -5.40 -10.12 13.54
CA GLY A 421 -6.18 -9.04 14.16
C GLY A 421 -7.07 -8.25 13.23
N TRP A 422 -6.67 -7.96 12.00
CA TRP A 422 -7.49 -7.17 11.07
C TRP A 422 -8.82 -7.86 10.71
N PRO A 423 -9.97 -7.15 10.67
CA PRO A 423 -10.15 -5.69 10.78
C PRO A 423 -10.51 -5.20 12.20
N GLN A 424 -10.38 -6.04 13.21
CA GLN A 424 -10.76 -5.70 14.60
C GLN A 424 -9.63 -5.03 15.37
N ARG A 425 -8.40 -5.15 14.87
CA ARG A 425 -7.18 -4.62 15.50
C ARG A 425 -6.25 -3.98 14.49
N GLU A 426 -5.46 -3.07 15.00
CA GLU A 426 -4.28 -2.50 14.39
C GLU A 426 -3.18 -2.54 15.45
N GLY A 427 -2.15 -3.36 15.26
CA GLY A 427 -1.19 -3.69 16.30
C GLY A 427 -1.82 -4.34 17.54
N THR A 428 -1.43 -3.84 18.70
CA THR A 428 -1.98 -4.23 20.01
C THR A 428 -3.11 -3.31 20.47
N PHE A 429 -3.92 -2.78 19.54
CA PHE A 429 -5.02 -1.88 19.83
C PHE A 429 -6.30 -2.34 19.12
N LEU A 430 -7.46 -2.11 19.75
CA LEU A 430 -8.74 -2.32 19.08
C LEU A 430 -9.07 -1.15 18.18
N ILE A 431 -9.71 -1.46 17.05
CA ILE A 431 -10.40 -0.51 16.18
C ILE A 431 -11.85 -0.93 16.02
N ASN A 432 -12.70 0.00 15.60
CA ASN A 432 -14.10 -0.31 15.30
C ASN A 432 -14.31 -0.43 13.78
N PRO A 433 -14.32 -1.65 13.20
CA PRO A 433 -14.44 -1.85 11.75
C PRO A 433 -15.80 -1.44 11.18
N TYR A 434 -16.81 -1.24 12.03
CA TYR A 434 -18.15 -0.79 11.66
C TYR A 434 -18.45 0.65 12.09
N GLY A 435 -17.44 1.38 12.58
CA GLY A 435 -17.51 2.77 13.00
C GLY A 435 -16.37 3.60 12.43
N ASN A 436 -15.72 4.40 13.28
CA ASN A 436 -14.51 5.13 12.88
C ASN A 436 -13.26 4.26 13.12
N MET A 437 -12.73 3.68 12.06
CA MET A 437 -11.56 2.80 12.13
C MET A 437 -10.25 3.54 12.46
N SER A 438 -10.23 4.88 12.43
CA SER A 438 -9.05 5.66 12.81
C SER A 438 -8.94 5.87 14.33
N ASP A 439 -9.96 5.51 15.11
CA ASP A 439 -9.94 5.61 16.55
C ASP A 439 -9.38 4.30 17.14
N LEU A 440 -8.39 4.44 18.03
CA LEU A 440 -7.79 3.33 18.76
C LEU A 440 -8.35 3.23 20.18
N PHE A 441 -8.51 1.99 20.63
CA PHE A 441 -8.99 1.67 21.97
C PHE A 441 -8.08 0.62 22.64
N PRO A 442 -8.00 0.58 23.98
CA PRO A 442 -7.24 -0.45 24.68
C PRO A 442 -7.82 -1.84 24.40
N LEU A 443 -6.94 -2.85 24.41
CA LEU A 443 -7.36 -4.25 24.34
C LEU A 443 -8.18 -4.63 25.57
N PRO A 444 -9.19 -5.49 25.45
CA PRO A 444 -9.93 -6.01 26.59
C PRO A 444 -9.04 -6.90 27.45
N ALA A 445 -9.39 -7.07 28.73
CA ALA A 445 -8.59 -7.86 29.69
C ALA A 445 -8.46 -9.35 29.30
N ASP A 446 -9.41 -9.86 28.53
CA ASP A 446 -9.49 -11.23 28.01
C ASP A 446 -9.00 -11.37 26.57
N ASP A 447 -8.30 -10.37 26.03
CA ASP A 447 -7.85 -10.33 24.64
C ASP A 447 -7.05 -11.57 24.22
N ALA A 448 -6.19 -12.09 25.09
CA ALA A 448 -5.42 -13.29 24.82
C ALA A 448 -6.29 -14.54 24.58
N GLU A 449 -7.51 -14.59 25.14
CA GLU A 449 -8.47 -15.68 24.96
C GLU A 449 -9.12 -15.65 23.56
N LEU A 450 -9.12 -14.48 22.89
CA LEU A 450 -9.64 -14.29 21.55
C LEU A 450 -8.72 -14.87 20.45
N GLY A 451 -7.51 -15.31 20.82
CA GLY A 451 -6.60 -16.07 19.96
C GLY A 451 -5.93 -15.25 18.87
N SER A 452 -5.86 -13.92 19.03
CA SER A 452 -5.09 -13.08 18.11
C SER A 452 -3.59 -13.22 18.33
N THR A 453 -2.83 -13.08 17.26
CA THR A 453 -1.37 -13.06 17.28
C THR A 453 -0.91 -11.61 17.21
N TYR A 454 0.01 -11.24 18.09
CA TYR A 454 0.55 -9.87 18.14
C TYR A 454 1.77 -9.71 17.24
N PRO A 455 2.02 -8.49 16.72
CA PRO A 455 3.18 -8.21 15.91
C PRO A 455 4.50 -8.38 16.71
N LEU A 456 5.56 -8.75 15.98
CA LEU A 456 6.93 -8.77 16.51
C LEU A 456 7.47 -7.35 16.69
N ILE A 457 7.18 -6.47 15.72
CA ILE A 457 7.45 -5.03 15.78
C ILE A 457 6.15 -4.30 15.43
N GLN A 458 5.86 -3.24 16.17
CA GLN A 458 4.83 -2.26 15.84
C GLN A 458 5.39 -0.84 16.01
N LEU A 459 5.06 0.04 15.08
CA LEU A 459 5.40 1.47 15.11
C LEU A 459 4.16 2.26 14.71
N ASP A 460 3.97 3.41 15.35
CA ASP A 460 2.85 4.29 14.99
C ASP A 460 3.19 5.26 13.84
N HIS A 461 2.20 6.02 13.41
CA HIS A 461 2.34 6.94 12.30
C HIS A 461 3.16 8.21 12.62
N ASP A 462 3.61 8.42 13.84
CA ASP A 462 4.62 9.42 14.16
C ASP A 462 6.00 9.01 13.65
N GLU A 463 6.25 7.72 13.61
CA GLU A 463 7.49 7.16 13.07
C GLU A 463 7.36 6.66 11.62
N LEU A 464 6.30 5.94 11.27
CA LEU A 464 6.24 5.12 10.08
C LEU A 464 4.82 5.09 9.49
N ASN A 465 4.58 5.71 8.33
CA ASN A 465 3.24 5.81 7.74
C ASN A 465 2.85 4.63 6.83
N ALA A 466 3.82 3.86 6.34
CA ALA A 466 3.58 2.63 5.59
C ALA A 466 4.86 1.81 5.57
N ILE A 467 4.86 0.67 6.26
CA ILE A 467 6.03 -0.19 6.35
C ILE A 467 6.40 -0.84 5.02
N ILE A 468 7.69 -0.89 4.74
CA ILE A 468 8.28 -1.78 3.75
C ILE A 468 9.39 -2.61 4.38
N ALA A 469 9.22 -3.91 4.39
CA ALA A 469 10.29 -4.83 4.74
C ALA A 469 11.43 -4.74 3.72
N GLY A 470 12.64 -4.70 4.23
CA GLY A 470 13.86 -4.82 3.46
C GLY A 470 14.40 -6.24 3.52
N TYR A 471 15.66 -6.34 3.91
CA TYR A 471 16.41 -7.59 3.93
C TYR A 471 17.32 -7.67 5.16
N PHE A 472 17.77 -8.86 5.49
CA PHE A 472 18.82 -9.08 6.49
C PHE A 472 20.18 -8.72 5.91
N ILE A 473 21.01 -8.08 6.72
CA ILE A 473 22.41 -7.79 6.36
C ILE A 473 23.19 -9.11 6.37
N PRO A 474 23.81 -9.50 5.24
CA PRO A 474 24.34 -10.85 5.09
C PRO A 474 25.74 -11.05 5.68
N SER A 475 26.45 -9.98 6.02
CA SER A 475 27.84 -10.03 6.53
C SER A 475 28.29 -8.69 7.09
N GLY A 476 29.41 -8.66 7.81
CA GLY A 476 30.01 -7.46 8.40
C GLY A 476 29.62 -7.28 9.87
N GLU A 477 29.86 -6.09 10.40
CA GLU A 477 29.62 -5.79 11.82
C GLU A 477 28.13 -5.83 12.19
N LEU A 478 27.26 -5.61 11.21
CA LEU A 478 25.80 -5.60 11.37
C LEU A 478 25.13 -6.88 10.83
N GLU A 479 25.89 -7.96 10.61
CA GLU A 479 25.36 -9.24 10.12
C GLU A 479 24.15 -9.71 10.94
N GLY A 480 23.09 -10.15 10.25
CA GLY A 480 21.86 -10.66 10.86
C GLY A 480 20.87 -9.58 11.27
N ASN A 481 21.24 -8.30 11.25
CA ASN A 481 20.25 -7.24 11.46
C ASN A 481 19.33 -7.10 10.24
N PHE A 482 18.08 -6.77 10.50
CA PHE A 482 17.03 -6.59 9.52
C PHE A 482 16.82 -5.10 9.22
N LEU A 483 16.81 -4.75 7.94
CA LEU A 483 16.52 -3.40 7.45
C LEU A 483 15.07 -3.29 7.02
N PHE A 484 14.43 -2.19 7.35
CA PHE A 484 13.08 -1.85 6.88
C PHE A 484 12.92 -0.33 6.83
N GLY A 485 11.77 0.17 6.39
CA GLY A 485 11.61 1.61 6.30
C GLY A 485 10.19 2.06 6.02
N ASP A 486 10.05 3.39 5.90
CA ASP A 486 8.81 4.09 5.61
C ASP A 486 8.67 4.35 4.11
N VAL A 487 7.64 3.78 3.49
CA VAL A 487 7.40 3.93 2.05
C VAL A 487 7.29 5.41 1.64
N PRO A 488 6.36 6.23 2.18
CA PRO A 488 6.18 7.60 1.71
C PRO A 488 7.26 8.57 2.18
N GLY A 489 7.71 8.45 3.41
CA GLY A 489 8.62 9.38 4.07
C GLY A 489 10.10 9.08 3.82
N GLY A 490 10.45 7.80 3.59
CA GLY A 490 11.83 7.36 3.39
C GLY A 490 12.65 7.31 4.67
N LYS A 491 12.05 7.27 5.86
CA LYS A 491 12.76 6.95 7.10
C LYS A 491 13.28 5.50 7.03
N LEU A 492 14.41 5.24 7.65
CA LEU A 492 15.14 3.97 7.58
C LEU A 492 15.34 3.41 8.98
N TYR A 493 15.03 2.12 9.16
CA TYR A 493 15.07 1.44 10.44
C TYR A 493 15.90 0.15 10.37
N ILE A 494 16.41 -0.26 11.52
CA ILE A 494 17.20 -1.47 11.72
C ILE A 494 16.79 -2.14 13.04
N SER A 495 16.76 -3.47 13.06
CA SER A 495 16.49 -4.28 14.23
C SER A 495 17.22 -5.61 14.16
N ASP A 496 17.63 -6.18 15.28
CA ASP A 496 18.20 -7.52 15.32
C ASP A 496 17.13 -8.64 15.41
N LEU A 497 15.87 -8.27 15.49
CA LEU A 497 14.69 -9.14 15.63
C LEU A 497 14.78 -10.17 16.77
N LYS A 498 15.53 -9.87 17.83
CA LYS A 498 15.70 -10.77 18.98
C LYS A 498 14.71 -10.47 20.10
N GLY A 499 14.22 -11.54 20.73
CA GLY A 499 13.25 -11.45 21.83
C GLY A 499 11.81 -11.20 21.33
N ASP A 500 10.91 -10.98 22.28
CA ASP A 500 9.48 -10.81 22.01
C ASP A 500 9.12 -9.35 21.63
N GLN A 501 10.00 -8.42 21.96
CA GLN A 501 9.91 -6.99 21.60
C GLN A 501 11.29 -6.50 21.13
N PRO A 502 11.65 -6.74 19.88
CA PRO A 502 12.96 -6.36 19.37
C PRO A 502 13.15 -4.85 19.40
N LYS A 503 14.38 -4.43 19.75
CA LYS A 503 14.75 -3.02 19.67
C LYS A 503 14.73 -2.55 18.21
N VAL A 504 14.09 -1.42 17.97
CA VAL A 504 14.11 -0.71 16.69
C VAL A 504 14.92 0.56 16.84
N GLU A 505 15.80 0.81 15.91
CA GLU A 505 16.60 2.03 15.81
C GLU A 505 16.56 2.59 14.39
N SER A 506 16.71 3.90 14.25
CA SER A 506 16.83 4.52 12.94
C SER A 506 18.30 4.57 12.49
N TRP A 507 18.53 4.56 11.17
CA TRP A 507 19.84 4.76 10.56
C TRP A 507 19.76 5.75 9.40
N LYS A 508 20.90 6.27 8.95
CA LYS A 508 20.95 7.29 7.91
C LYS A 508 21.91 6.92 6.79
N VAL A 509 21.74 7.57 5.65
CA VAL A 509 22.58 7.35 4.48
C VAL A 509 23.64 8.43 4.33
N ILE A 510 24.80 8.03 3.77
CA ILE A 510 25.82 8.93 3.26
C ILE A 510 25.86 8.77 1.74
N TYR A 511 25.73 9.86 1.01
CA TYR A 511 25.89 9.87 -0.44
C TYR A 511 26.81 11.01 -0.86
N ASN A 512 27.84 10.68 -1.66
CA ASN A 512 28.89 11.62 -2.06
C ASN A 512 29.55 12.32 -0.85
N GLY A 513 29.78 11.59 0.24
CA GLY A 513 30.41 12.10 1.45
C GLY A 513 29.53 13.01 2.32
N LYS A 514 28.25 13.12 2.03
CA LYS A 514 27.29 13.93 2.79
C LYS A 514 26.19 13.03 3.38
N GLU A 515 25.92 13.20 4.68
CA GLU A 515 24.72 12.64 5.32
C GLU A 515 23.48 13.32 4.77
N MET A 516 22.44 12.56 4.40
CA MET A 516 21.19 13.09 3.88
C MET A 516 20.02 12.15 4.14
N THR A 517 18.82 12.69 4.04
CA THR A 517 17.57 11.94 4.02
C THR A 517 17.30 11.39 2.62
N ILE A 518 16.43 10.39 2.51
CA ILE A 518 16.05 9.86 1.19
C ILE A 518 15.23 10.87 0.38
N LYS A 519 14.48 11.75 1.04
CA LYS A 519 13.80 12.88 0.38
C LYS A 519 14.78 13.84 -0.30
N GLU A 520 15.87 14.18 0.38
CA GLU A 520 16.96 14.99 -0.21
C GLU A 520 17.66 14.24 -1.34
N LEU A 521 17.88 12.91 -1.19
CA LEU A 521 18.53 12.08 -2.20
C LEU A 521 17.77 12.04 -3.53
N CYS A 522 16.43 11.95 -3.50
CA CYS A 522 15.59 11.94 -4.71
C CYS A 522 15.04 13.32 -5.10
N ASP A 523 15.34 14.37 -4.33
CA ASP A 523 14.74 15.70 -4.47
C ASP A 523 13.21 15.62 -4.61
N CYS A 524 12.58 14.93 -3.66
CA CYS A 524 11.16 14.60 -3.73
C CYS A 524 10.44 14.74 -2.38
N LYS A 525 9.14 14.96 -2.41
CA LYS A 525 8.30 15.05 -1.21
C LYS A 525 7.80 13.68 -0.75
N ARG A 526 7.63 12.76 -1.69
CA ARG A 526 7.20 11.38 -1.46
C ARG A 526 8.18 10.43 -2.14
N VAL A 527 8.82 9.59 -1.35
CA VAL A 527 9.93 8.71 -1.80
C VAL A 527 9.41 7.46 -2.51
N ASP A 528 8.39 6.83 -1.93
CA ASP A 528 7.95 5.47 -2.25
C ASP A 528 9.14 4.47 -2.18
N LEU A 529 9.79 4.46 -1.00
CA LEU A 529 10.97 3.66 -0.69
C LEU A 529 10.75 2.18 -0.94
N LYS A 530 11.75 1.53 -1.53
CA LYS A 530 11.84 0.07 -1.69
C LYS A 530 13.27 -0.40 -1.43
N PHE A 531 13.39 -1.68 -1.06
CA PHE A 531 14.66 -2.37 -0.91
C PHE A 531 14.80 -3.50 -1.92
N GLY A 532 16.04 -3.93 -2.17
CA GLY A 532 16.35 -5.09 -2.99
C GLY A 532 17.57 -5.82 -2.44
N GLN A 533 17.71 -7.08 -2.84
CA GLN A 533 18.89 -7.89 -2.58
C GLN A 533 19.17 -8.83 -3.76
N ASP A 534 20.43 -8.96 -4.14
CA ASP A 534 20.83 -9.95 -5.12
C ASP A 534 21.38 -11.23 -4.46
N LYS A 535 21.65 -12.24 -5.28
CA LYS A 535 22.15 -13.55 -4.81
C LYS A 535 23.50 -13.47 -4.09
N THR A 536 24.28 -12.43 -4.32
CA THR A 536 25.55 -12.22 -3.61
C THR A 536 25.36 -11.64 -2.21
N GLY A 537 24.15 -11.23 -1.88
CA GLY A 537 23.82 -10.54 -0.65
C GLY A 537 23.94 -9.01 -0.75
N GLN A 538 24.33 -8.46 -1.91
CA GLN A 538 24.35 -7.00 -2.09
C GLN A 538 22.97 -6.41 -1.86
N LEU A 539 22.88 -5.46 -0.96
CA LEU A 539 21.65 -4.73 -0.62
C LEU A 539 21.50 -3.51 -1.51
N TYR A 540 20.25 -3.21 -1.86
CA TYR A 540 19.88 -2.07 -2.68
C TYR A 540 18.80 -1.23 -2.02
N LEU A 541 18.92 0.08 -2.21
CA LEU A 541 17.87 1.05 -1.90
C LEU A 541 17.32 1.60 -3.22
N MET A 542 16.00 1.67 -3.32
CA MET A 542 15.32 2.12 -4.53
C MET A 542 14.37 3.26 -4.22
N THR A 543 14.39 4.29 -5.06
CA THR A 543 13.46 5.41 -5.00
C THR A 543 12.50 5.33 -6.18
N LYS A 544 11.24 4.97 -5.89
CA LYS A 544 10.19 4.81 -6.90
C LYS A 544 9.88 6.12 -7.62
N PHE A 545 10.04 7.26 -6.92
CA PHE A 545 9.76 8.58 -7.47
C PHE A 545 10.56 8.88 -8.76
N ASP A 546 11.85 8.57 -8.77
CA ASP A 546 12.77 8.87 -9.88
C ASP A 546 13.37 7.63 -10.57
N GLY A 547 12.98 6.43 -10.13
CA GLY A 547 13.42 5.17 -10.73
C GLY A 547 14.90 4.85 -10.52
N LYS A 548 15.55 5.43 -9.52
CA LYS A 548 16.97 5.18 -9.22
C LYS A 548 17.17 4.01 -8.27
N VAL A 549 18.28 3.32 -8.48
CA VAL A 549 18.75 2.21 -7.65
C VAL A 549 20.14 2.51 -7.13
N TYR A 550 20.32 2.35 -5.84
CA TYR A 550 21.58 2.55 -5.14
C TYR A 550 22.02 1.26 -4.45
N LYS A 551 23.31 0.95 -4.46
CA LYS A 551 23.89 -0.09 -3.61
C LYS A 551 24.09 0.46 -2.21
N ILE A 552 23.72 -0.34 -1.20
CA ILE A 552 24.00 -0.04 0.19
C ILE A 552 25.34 -0.70 0.54
N LYS A 553 26.30 0.08 1.04
CA LYS A 553 27.56 -0.42 1.61
C LYS A 553 27.37 -0.51 3.12
N THR A 554 27.28 -1.73 3.60
CA THR A 554 27.20 -2.02 5.04
C THR A 554 28.60 -1.96 5.65
N PRO A 555 28.74 -1.48 6.92
CA PRO A 555 30.00 -1.45 7.65
C PRO A 555 30.61 -2.84 7.85
#